data_12197242f47eac843f8036ed0d6e824f
#
_entry.id   12197242f47eac843f8036ed0d6e824f
#
_cell.length_a   1.000
_cell.length_b   1.000
_cell.length_c   1.000
_cell.angle_alpha   90.00
_cell.angle_beta   90.00
_cell.angle_gamma   90.00
#
_symmetry.space_group_name_H-M   'P 1'
#
loop_
_entity.id
_entity.type
_entity.pdbx_description
1 polymer ?
#
loop_
_entity_poly.entity_id
_entity_poly.type
_entity_poly.pdbx_seq_one_letter_code
_entity_poly.pdbx_strand_id
1 'polypeptide(L)'
;VAVAGGIGLGMSGGAPRSTPAEEPAAVIDENADTANRDQDKPSSAVEAQPSGGSTPSDAEMIAVSIYVMDDSCNNFQAESVEVPVDQAMTEAVGEVLERHRFEAFKLSGYRVNVENSKATVDLRLAADSERQFLSLSSCEQQGLFGGLEETLTQNQSWQVNQVEFTNRGKEIVL
;
A
#
# COMPACT_ATOMS: atom_id res chain seq x y z
N VAL A 1 -9.11 -27.32 -52.48
CA VAL A 1 -9.90 -28.40 -51.91
C VAL A 1 -10.60 -27.88 -50.67
N ALA A 2 -11.90 -27.69 -50.84
CA ALA A 2 -12.80 -27.25 -49.76
C ALA A 2 -13.29 -28.47 -48.97
N VAL A 3 -13.44 -28.36 -47.66
CA VAL A 3 -14.44 -29.16 -46.93
C VAL A 3 -15.03 -28.29 -45.80
N ALA A 4 -16.34 -28.19 -45.89
CA ALA A 4 -17.27 -27.59 -44.97
C ALA A 4 -17.63 -28.55 -43.83
N GLY A 5 -18.17 -27.98 -42.74
CA GLY A 5 -19.21 -28.68 -42.00
C GLY A 5 -19.01 -28.72 -40.48
N GLY A 6 -19.98 -28.20 -39.76
CA GLY A 6 -20.20 -28.56 -38.36
C GLY A 6 -20.91 -27.51 -37.53
N ILE A 7 -22.21 -27.38 -37.70
CA ILE A 7 -23.15 -26.64 -36.83
C ILE A 7 -23.47 -27.52 -35.62
N GLY A 8 -23.32 -26.98 -34.40
CA GLY A 8 -23.80 -27.62 -33.19
C GLY A 8 -24.53 -26.63 -32.32
N LEU A 9 -25.85 -26.56 -32.46
CA LEU A 9 -26.76 -25.96 -31.48
C LEU A 9 -26.90 -26.88 -30.26
N GLY A 10 -26.77 -26.34 -29.09
CA GLY A 10 -27.11 -27.02 -27.83
C GLY A 10 -27.76 -26.04 -26.89
N MET A 11 -29.08 -26.13 -26.80
CA MET A 11 -29.97 -25.41 -25.90
C MET A 11 -29.93 -25.95 -24.48
N SER A 12 -30.25 -25.07 -23.53
CA SER A 12 -31.20 -25.30 -22.43
C SER A 12 -30.68 -25.57 -21.04
N GLY A 13 -31.26 -24.80 -20.16
CA GLY A 13 -31.61 -25.19 -18.79
C GLY A 13 -30.85 -24.43 -17.69
N GLY A 14 -31.48 -23.51 -17.07
CA GLY A 14 -32.41 -23.67 -16.00
C GLY A 14 -31.85 -22.99 -14.77
N ALA A 15 -32.40 -21.87 -14.37
CA ALA A 15 -32.21 -21.29 -13.04
C ALA A 15 -32.96 -22.12 -11.98
N PRO A 16 -32.51 -22.10 -10.74
CA PRO A 16 -33.48 -21.89 -9.68
C PRO A 16 -33.15 -20.66 -8.82
N ARG A 17 -34.16 -19.88 -8.62
CA ARG A 17 -34.32 -18.91 -7.56
C ARG A 17 -34.24 -19.62 -6.20
N SER A 18 -33.56 -19.02 -5.26
CA SER A 18 -33.82 -19.25 -3.85
C SER A 18 -33.94 -17.93 -3.13
N THR A 19 -35.10 -17.75 -2.58
CA THR A 19 -35.65 -16.68 -1.77
C THR A 19 -34.99 -16.57 -0.39
N PRO A 20 -35.15 -15.44 0.31
CA PRO A 20 -34.47 -15.14 1.58
C PRO A 20 -35.21 -15.75 2.76
N ALA A 21 -34.45 -16.12 3.76
CA ALA A 21 -34.95 -16.41 5.11
C ALA A 21 -34.16 -15.53 6.08
N GLU A 22 -34.82 -14.54 6.59
CA GLU A 22 -35.39 -14.42 7.94
C GLU A 22 -34.36 -14.23 9.05
N GLU A 23 -34.32 -12.97 9.52
CA GLU A 23 -33.86 -12.58 10.85
C GLU A 23 -34.66 -13.33 11.95
N PRO A 24 -34.07 -13.52 13.10
CA PRO A 24 -34.79 -13.14 14.28
C PRO A 24 -34.07 -12.12 15.15
N ALA A 25 -34.86 -11.18 15.57
CA ALA A 25 -34.60 -10.11 16.49
C ALA A 25 -34.35 -10.55 17.93
N ALA A 26 -33.60 -9.72 18.62
CA ALA A 26 -33.73 -9.31 20.03
C ALA A 26 -33.66 -10.37 21.13
N VAL A 27 -32.68 -10.20 22.02
CA VAL A 27 -32.95 -10.18 23.45
C VAL A 27 -32.10 -9.12 24.11
N ILE A 28 -32.78 -8.15 24.70
CA ILE A 28 -32.31 -7.18 25.67
C ILE A 28 -32.23 -7.93 27.01
N ASP A 29 -31.13 -7.82 27.73
CA ASP A 29 -31.13 -8.05 29.15
C ASP A 29 -30.40 -6.90 29.85
N GLU A 30 -31.26 -6.13 30.46
CA GLU A 30 -31.00 -5.08 31.42
C GLU A 30 -30.85 -5.74 32.79
N ASN A 31 -29.74 -5.62 33.45
CA ASN A 31 -29.79 -5.70 34.91
C ASN A 31 -28.75 -4.80 35.56
N ALA A 32 -29.31 -3.89 36.27
CA ALA A 32 -28.77 -2.85 37.08
C ALA A 32 -28.16 -3.39 38.40
N ASP A 33 -27.40 -2.48 39.00
CA ASP A 33 -27.22 -2.24 40.43
C ASP A 33 -26.20 -3.11 41.21
N THR A 34 -25.20 -2.53 41.79
CA THR A 34 -25.20 -2.04 43.16
C THR A 34 -23.83 -1.43 43.52
N ALA A 35 -23.90 -0.27 44.11
CA ALA A 35 -22.87 0.46 44.79
C ALA A 35 -22.25 -0.26 46.00
N ASN A 36 -20.97 0.03 46.28
CA ASN A 36 -20.42 0.33 47.63
C ASN A 36 -19.00 0.81 47.45
N ARG A 37 -18.65 2.01 47.71
CA ARG A 37 -18.45 2.88 48.93
C ARG A 37 -17.28 2.40 49.81
N ASP A 38 -16.39 3.37 49.91
CA ASP A 38 -15.57 3.80 51.01
C ASP A 38 -14.13 3.32 51.22
N GLN A 39 -13.25 4.33 51.17
CA GLN A 39 -12.16 4.67 52.10
C GLN A 39 -10.92 3.76 52.10
N ASP A 40 -9.76 4.21 51.80
CA ASP A 40 -8.91 5.08 52.60
C ASP A 40 -7.59 5.38 51.89
N LYS A 41 -7.11 6.61 52.04
CA LYS A 41 -5.78 7.09 51.69
C LYS A 41 -4.86 6.84 52.89
N PRO A 42 -3.53 6.53 52.76
CA PRO A 42 -2.60 7.58 52.44
C PRO A 42 -1.34 7.20 51.62
N SER A 43 -0.94 8.16 50.82
CA SER A 43 0.44 8.67 50.65
C SER A 43 1.62 7.68 50.67
N SER A 44 2.19 7.47 49.50
CA SER A 44 3.66 7.47 49.37
C SER A 44 4.02 8.01 48.00
N ALA A 45 4.66 9.13 48.00
CA ALA A 45 5.32 9.71 46.86
C ALA A 45 6.37 8.72 46.36
N VAL A 46 6.16 8.20 45.16
CA VAL A 46 7.22 7.61 44.36
C VAL A 46 7.42 8.57 43.20
N GLU A 47 8.56 9.20 43.28
CA GLU A 47 9.19 10.01 42.26
C GLU A 47 8.96 9.42 40.88
N ALA A 48 8.22 10.13 40.04
CA ALA A 48 8.13 9.84 38.62
C ALA A 48 9.50 10.14 38.00
N GLN A 49 10.29 9.10 37.81
CA GLN A 49 11.38 9.16 36.86
C GLN A 49 10.79 9.47 35.48
N PRO A 50 11.30 10.46 34.76
CA PRO A 50 10.94 10.67 33.40
C PRO A 50 11.38 9.43 32.61
N SER A 51 10.42 8.64 32.18
CA SER A 51 10.64 7.58 31.22
C SER A 51 11.41 8.17 30.06
N GLY A 52 12.61 7.66 29.89
CA GLY A 52 13.56 8.12 28.91
C GLY A 52 12.91 8.27 27.53
N GLY A 53 13.10 9.44 26.97
CA GLY A 53 12.89 9.64 25.56
C GLY A 53 13.67 8.55 24.82
N SER A 54 12.99 7.81 23.96
CA SER A 54 13.67 6.97 22.99
C SER A 54 14.55 7.91 22.18
N THR A 55 15.84 7.91 22.48
CA THR A 55 16.85 8.39 21.55
C THR A 55 16.58 7.72 20.22
N PRO A 56 16.62 8.44 19.08
CA PRO A 56 16.62 7.76 17.79
C PRO A 56 17.74 6.72 17.84
N SER A 57 17.36 5.46 17.77
CA SER A 57 18.28 4.34 17.63
C SER A 57 19.19 4.71 16.47
N ASP A 58 20.51 4.52 16.63
CA ASP A 58 21.47 4.55 15.54
C ASP A 58 21.05 3.44 14.54
N ALA A 59 20.05 3.74 13.71
CA ALA A 59 19.62 2.83 12.67
C ALA A 59 20.80 2.66 11.72
N GLU A 60 21.22 1.42 11.54
CA GLU A 60 22.23 1.09 10.55
C GLU A 60 21.74 1.53 9.18
N MET A 61 22.52 2.38 8.50
CA MET A 61 22.18 2.93 7.19
C MET A 61 22.89 2.14 6.10
N ILE A 62 22.20 1.93 4.99
CA ILE A 62 22.78 1.35 3.79
C ILE A 62 22.52 2.24 2.58
N ALA A 63 23.46 2.22 1.64
CA ALA A 63 23.26 2.87 0.34
C ALA A 63 22.48 1.93 -0.58
N VAL A 64 21.40 2.43 -1.16
CA VAL A 64 20.60 1.74 -2.17
C VAL A 64 20.49 2.63 -3.42
N SER A 65 20.30 2.01 -4.59
CA SER A 65 20.05 2.74 -5.82
C SER A 65 18.55 2.94 -6.01
N ILE A 66 18.12 4.17 -6.25
CA ILE A 66 16.80 4.49 -6.76
C ILE A 66 16.92 4.91 -8.22
N TYR A 67 15.84 4.75 -8.98
CA TYR A 67 15.82 5.08 -10.40
C TYR A 67 14.82 6.18 -10.66
N VAL A 68 15.29 7.27 -11.25
CA VAL A 68 14.52 8.48 -11.52
C VAL A 68 14.51 8.75 -13.01
N MET A 69 13.35 9.09 -13.57
CA MET A 69 13.23 9.45 -14.98
C MET A 69 13.90 10.81 -15.24
N ASP A 70 14.64 10.91 -16.34
CA ASP A 70 15.23 12.17 -16.79
C ASP A 70 14.15 13.15 -17.30
N ASP A 71 14.49 14.44 -17.36
CA ASP A 71 13.59 15.50 -17.82
C ASP A 71 13.11 15.32 -19.28
N SER A 72 13.84 14.54 -20.07
CA SER A 72 13.49 14.22 -21.46
C SER A 72 12.57 13.00 -21.58
N CYS A 73 12.26 12.33 -20.46
CA CYS A 73 11.42 11.13 -20.40
C CYS A 73 11.92 9.97 -21.25
N ASN A 74 13.23 9.82 -21.39
CA ASN A 74 13.82 8.80 -22.25
C ASN A 74 14.55 7.72 -21.45
N ASN A 75 15.14 8.07 -20.31
CA ASN A 75 15.99 7.15 -19.57
C ASN A 75 15.81 7.29 -18.06
N PHE A 76 15.98 6.17 -17.37
CA PHE A 76 16.13 6.17 -15.92
C PHE A 76 17.59 6.41 -15.54
N GLN A 77 17.81 7.26 -14.56
CA GLN A 77 19.10 7.52 -13.94
C GLN A 77 19.14 6.92 -12.56
N ALA A 78 20.20 6.19 -12.24
CA ALA A 78 20.40 5.65 -10.92
C ALA A 78 20.96 6.72 -9.99
N GLU A 79 20.30 6.96 -8.87
CA GLU A 79 20.74 7.80 -7.76
C GLU A 79 21.00 6.94 -6.53
N SER A 80 22.10 7.21 -5.81
CA SER A 80 22.37 6.52 -4.53
C SER A 80 21.74 7.31 -3.39
N VAL A 81 20.96 6.63 -2.56
CA VAL A 81 20.36 7.19 -1.34
C VAL A 81 20.72 6.32 -0.14
N GLU A 82 20.86 6.96 1.03
CA GLU A 82 21.10 6.24 2.28
C GLU A 82 19.76 6.04 3.00
N VAL A 83 19.46 4.80 3.35
CA VAL A 83 18.21 4.40 4.00
C VAL A 83 18.47 3.47 5.17
N PRO A 84 17.60 3.43 6.20
CA PRO A 84 17.68 2.46 7.27
C PRO A 84 17.57 1.02 6.75
N VAL A 85 18.46 0.15 7.21
CA VAL A 85 18.54 -1.27 6.77
C VAL A 85 17.21 -2.00 6.95
N ASP A 86 16.55 -1.78 8.07
CA ASP A 86 15.30 -2.47 8.45
C ASP A 86 14.09 -2.05 7.61
N GLN A 87 14.15 -0.89 6.96
CA GLN A 87 13.08 -0.33 6.12
C GLN A 87 13.54 0.02 4.71
N ALA A 88 14.69 -0.49 4.29
CA ALA A 88 15.39 -0.04 3.09
C ALA A 88 14.52 0.00 1.83
N MET A 89 13.69 -1.02 1.61
CA MET A 89 12.80 -1.08 0.45
C MET A 89 11.69 -0.03 0.53
N THR A 90 11.08 0.13 1.70
CA THR A 90 10.00 1.10 1.90
C THR A 90 10.51 2.53 1.77
N GLU A 91 11.67 2.82 2.36
CA GLU A 91 12.28 4.15 2.27
C GLU A 91 12.76 4.46 0.84
N ALA A 92 13.32 3.50 0.13
CA ALA A 92 13.69 3.69 -1.29
C ALA A 92 12.46 4.02 -2.16
N VAL A 93 11.32 3.36 -1.93
CA VAL A 93 10.05 3.71 -2.59
C VAL A 93 9.64 5.14 -2.22
N GLY A 94 9.78 5.54 -0.96
CA GLY A 94 9.54 6.91 -0.51
C GLY A 94 10.39 7.93 -1.25
N GLU A 95 11.68 7.65 -1.39
CA GLU A 95 12.62 8.51 -2.11
C GLU A 95 12.24 8.70 -3.59
N VAL A 96 11.80 7.63 -4.26
CA VAL A 96 11.30 7.73 -5.65
C VAL A 96 10.04 8.61 -5.70
N LEU A 97 9.10 8.42 -4.76
CA LEU A 97 7.88 9.23 -4.70
C LEU A 97 8.17 10.71 -4.44
N GLU A 98 9.19 11.03 -3.64
CA GLU A 98 9.64 12.40 -3.40
C GLU A 98 10.24 13.06 -4.67
N ARG A 99 10.93 12.29 -5.51
CA ARG A 99 11.47 12.79 -6.80
C ARG A 99 10.36 13.03 -7.83
N HIS A 100 9.23 12.31 -7.72
CA HIS A 100 8.10 12.37 -8.66
C HIS A 100 6.88 13.06 -8.03
N ARG A 101 7.07 14.25 -7.49
CA ARG A 101 5.98 15.11 -7.00
C ARG A 101 5.36 15.86 -8.17
N PHE A 102 4.11 15.55 -8.48
CA PHE A 102 3.38 16.23 -9.54
C PHE A 102 2.39 17.24 -8.93
N GLU A 103 2.19 18.36 -9.65
CA GLU A 103 1.23 19.37 -9.24
C GLU A 103 -0.18 18.80 -9.17
N ALA A 104 -0.91 19.13 -8.11
CA ALA A 104 -2.28 18.70 -7.86
C ALA A 104 -2.50 17.17 -7.75
N PHE A 105 -1.42 16.37 -7.76
CA PHE A 105 -1.45 14.94 -7.48
C PHE A 105 -0.88 14.67 -6.08
N LYS A 106 -1.71 14.11 -5.21
CA LYS A 106 -1.34 13.89 -3.82
C LYS A 106 -1.59 12.45 -3.40
N LEU A 107 -0.61 11.89 -2.72
CA LEU A 107 -0.73 10.60 -2.03
C LEU A 107 -0.94 10.84 -0.53
N SER A 108 -1.82 10.11 0.10
CA SER A 108 -2.00 10.10 1.56
C SER A 108 -1.07 9.11 2.26
N GLY A 109 -0.34 8.32 1.51
CA GLY A 109 0.62 7.34 1.97
C GLY A 109 0.82 6.20 0.98
N TYR A 110 1.73 5.32 1.31
CA TYR A 110 2.04 4.13 0.52
C TYR A 110 2.39 2.95 1.43
N ARG A 111 2.41 1.74 0.86
CA ARG A 111 2.86 0.52 1.51
C ARG A 111 3.52 -0.39 0.49
N VAL A 112 4.58 -1.07 0.89
CA VAL A 112 5.26 -2.09 0.08
C VAL A 112 5.11 -3.43 0.78
N ASN A 113 4.72 -4.45 0.04
CA ASN A 113 4.69 -5.84 0.49
C ASN A 113 5.33 -6.73 -0.57
N VAL A 114 6.11 -7.73 -0.15
CA VAL A 114 6.76 -8.67 -1.08
C VAL A 114 6.36 -10.08 -0.74
N GLU A 115 5.82 -10.79 -1.72
CA GLU A 115 5.46 -12.19 -1.63
C GLU A 115 5.89 -12.92 -2.90
N ASN A 116 6.62 -14.03 -2.75
CA ASN A 116 7.05 -14.86 -3.88
C ASN A 116 7.79 -14.05 -4.99
N SER A 117 8.70 -13.17 -4.59
CA SER A 117 9.45 -12.27 -5.49
C SER A 117 8.59 -11.28 -6.29
N LYS A 118 7.34 -11.07 -5.89
CA LYS A 118 6.44 -10.05 -6.40
C LYS A 118 6.27 -8.97 -5.34
N ALA A 119 6.59 -7.74 -5.68
CA ALA A 119 6.31 -6.58 -4.84
C ALA A 119 4.94 -5.99 -5.19
N THR A 120 4.11 -5.76 -4.18
CA THR A 120 2.87 -4.98 -4.31
C THR A 120 3.08 -3.63 -3.66
N VAL A 121 2.99 -2.57 -4.45
CA VAL A 121 3.09 -1.18 -3.98
C VAL A 121 1.69 -0.57 -3.93
N ASP A 122 1.15 -0.39 -2.72
CA ASP A 122 -0.17 0.21 -2.51
C ASP A 122 -0.01 1.73 -2.36
N LEU A 123 -0.28 2.46 -3.43
CA LEU A 123 -0.24 3.92 -3.49
C LEU A 123 -1.61 4.48 -3.16
N ARG A 124 -1.73 5.15 -2.02
CA ARG A 124 -3.02 5.64 -1.55
C ARG A 124 -3.23 7.08 -1.99
N LEU A 125 -4.06 7.26 -3.01
CA LEU A 125 -4.45 8.60 -3.44
C LEU A 125 -5.16 9.34 -2.31
N ALA A 126 -4.77 10.59 -2.09
CA ALA A 126 -5.40 11.45 -1.09
C ALA A 126 -6.82 11.86 -1.54
N ALA A 127 -7.72 12.05 -0.57
CA ALA A 127 -9.10 12.42 -0.87
C ALA A 127 -9.20 13.82 -1.51
N ASP A 128 -8.23 14.68 -1.24
CA ASP A 128 -8.11 16.04 -1.77
C ASP A 128 -7.16 16.13 -2.98
N SER A 129 -6.78 15.01 -3.57
CA SER A 129 -6.01 15.00 -4.82
C SER A 129 -6.93 15.40 -5.97
N GLU A 130 -6.54 16.45 -6.69
CA GLU A 130 -7.31 16.92 -7.86
C GLU A 130 -7.06 16.05 -9.10
N ARG A 131 -5.92 15.34 -9.13
CA ARG A 131 -5.53 14.43 -10.21
C ARG A 131 -5.61 12.98 -9.77
N GLN A 132 -5.93 12.11 -10.73
CA GLN A 132 -5.98 10.66 -10.59
C GLN A 132 -4.75 10.04 -11.27
N PHE A 133 -4.44 8.77 -11.00
CA PHE A 133 -3.33 8.06 -11.66
C PHE A 133 -3.42 8.11 -13.19
N LEU A 134 -4.63 7.91 -13.75
CA LEU A 134 -4.87 7.95 -15.19
C LEU A 134 -4.87 9.35 -15.80
N SER A 135 -4.86 10.40 -14.99
CA SER A 135 -4.75 11.78 -15.46
C SER A 135 -3.30 12.29 -15.50
N LEU A 136 -2.35 11.47 -15.06
CA LEU A 136 -0.94 11.73 -15.25
C LEU A 136 -0.58 11.59 -16.74
N SER A 137 0.31 12.43 -17.23
CA SER A 137 0.85 12.30 -18.59
C SER A 137 1.65 10.99 -18.71
N SER A 138 1.88 10.53 -19.91
CA SER A 138 2.69 9.32 -20.14
C SER A 138 4.08 9.40 -19.50
N CYS A 139 4.70 10.59 -19.54
CA CYS A 139 5.98 10.83 -18.89
C CYS A 139 5.90 10.72 -17.37
N GLU A 140 4.88 11.35 -16.77
CA GLU A 140 4.65 11.27 -15.32
C GLU A 140 4.32 9.84 -14.88
N GLN A 141 3.52 9.11 -15.65
CA GLN A 141 3.24 7.70 -15.38
C GLN A 141 4.50 6.85 -15.48
N GLN A 142 5.27 7.02 -16.53
CA GLN A 142 6.53 6.29 -16.71
C GLN A 142 7.54 6.64 -15.62
N GLY A 143 7.68 7.90 -15.26
CA GLY A 143 8.54 8.35 -14.16
C GLY A 143 8.13 7.68 -12.85
N LEU A 144 6.85 7.78 -12.49
CA LEU A 144 6.34 7.26 -11.22
C LEU A 144 6.40 5.73 -11.16
N PHE A 145 5.71 5.06 -12.07
CA PHE A 145 5.55 3.59 -12.01
C PHE A 145 6.81 2.87 -12.49
N GLY A 146 7.43 3.34 -13.57
CA GLY A 146 8.67 2.77 -14.08
C GLY A 146 9.84 3.02 -13.12
N GLY A 147 9.94 4.20 -12.53
CA GLY A 147 10.96 4.48 -11.51
C GLY A 147 10.85 3.57 -10.29
N LEU A 148 9.63 3.31 -9.81
CA LEU A 148 9.37 2.37 -8.73
C LEU A 148 9.70 0.92 -9.15
N GLU A 149 9.31 0.50 -10.35
CA GLU A 149 9.59 -0.83 -10.88
C GLU A 149 11.10 -1.07 -11.03
N GLU A 150 11.82 -0.14 -11.67
CA GLU A 150 13.28 -0.20 -11.80
C GLU A 150 13.97 -0.22 -10.43
N THR A 151 13.54 0.61 -9.50
CA THR A 151 14.12 0.66 -8.15
C THR A 151 13.96 -0.66 -7.43
N LEU A 152 12.79 -1.28 -7.49
CA LEU A 152 12.52 -2.52 -6.78
C LEU A 152 13.17 -3.74 -7.45
N THR A 153 13.23 -3.78 -8.78
CA THR A 153 13.74 -4.94 -9.53
C THR A 153 15.25 -4.93 -9.71
N GLN A 154 15.88 -3.76 -9.80
CA GLN A 154 17.33 -3.64 -9.99
C GLN A 154 18.13 -3.85 -8.69
N ASN A 155 17.52 -3.67 -7.54
CA ASN A 155 18.16 -3.98 -6.26
C ASN A 155 18.11 -5.48 -5.98
N GLN A 156 19.14 -6.19 -6.38
CA GLN A 156 19.22 -7.67 -6.33
C GLN A 156 19.03 -8.26 -4.93
N SER A 157 19.38 -7.51 -3.88
CA SER A 157 19.20 -7.95 -2.49
C SER A 157 17.74 -8.19 -2.12
N TRP A 158 16.79 -7.55 -2.79
CA TRP A 158 15.37 -7.68 -2.53
C TRP A 158 14.70 -8.84 -3.27
N GLN A 159 15.37 -9.43 -4.25
CA GLN A 159 14.89 -10.58 -5.03
C GLN A 159 13.48 -10.34 -5.64
N VAL A 160 13.16 -9.09 -5.97
CA VAL A 160 11.92 -8.71 -6.64
C VAL A 160 12.12 -8.86 -8.15
N ASN A 161 11.20 -9.55 -8.81
CA ASN A 161 11.21 -9.72 -10.26
C ASN A 161 9.92 -9.27 -10.93
N GLN A 162 8.91 -8.89 -10.16
CA GLN A 162 7.63 -8.38 -10.62
C GLN A 162 7.11 -7.34 -9.64
N VAL A 163 6.51 -6.26 -10.18
CA VAL A 163 5.88 -5.22 -9.38
C VAL A 163 4.41 -5.07 -9.79
N GLU A 164 3.54 -4.93 -8.81
CA GLU A 164 2.12 -4.64 -8.99
C GLU A 164 1.80 -3.36 -8.22
N PHE A 165 0.99 -2.51 -8.85
CA PHE A 165 0.56 -1.25 -8.25
C PHE A 165 -0.91 -1.30 -7.89
N THR A 166 -1.24 -0.89 -6.66
CA THR A 166 -2.62 -0.83 -6.19
C THR A 166 -2.92 0.54 -5.57
N ASN A 167 -4.19 0.89 -5.54
CA ASN A 167 -4.71 2.03 -4.79
C ASN A 167 -5.74 1.51 -3.79
N ARG A 168 -5.39 1.52 -2.51
CA ARG A 168 -6.22 0.95 -1.43
C ARG A 168 -6.62 -0.50 -1.73
N GLY A 169 -5.67 -1.29 -2.21
CA GLY A 169 -5.85 -2.69 -2.54
C GLY A 169 -6.56 -2.98 -3.86
N LYS A 170 -6.90 -1.96 -4.66
CA LYS A 170 -7.44 -2.12 -6.02
C LYS A 170 -6.34 -1.90 -7.02
N GLU A 171 -6.18 -2.80 -7.97
CA GLU A 171 -5.19 -2.70 -9.04
C GLU A 171 -5.31 -1.36 -9.80
N ILE A 172 -4.17 -0.73 -10.06
CA ILE A 172 -4.04 0.43 -10.92
C ILE A 172 -3.74 -0.09 -12.32
N VAL A 173 -4.70 0.02 -13.22
CA VAL A 173 -4.53 -0.32 -14.63
C VAL A 173 -4.15 0.96 -15.36
N LEU A 174 -2.98 0.97 -16.01
CA LEU A 174 -2.38 2.10 -16.74
C LEU A 174 -2.69 2.00 -18.23
#